data_e51f71937fd39b901964f387b6d15fa1
#
_entry.id   e51f71937fd39b901964f387b6d15fa1
#
_cell.length_a   1.000
_cell.length_b   1.000
_cell.length_c   1.000
_cell.angle_alpha   90.00
_cell.angle_beta   90.00
_cell.angle_gamma   90.00
#
_symmetry.space_group_name_H-M   'P 1'
#
loop_
_entity.id
_entity.type
_entity.pdbx_description
1 polymer ?
#
loop_
_entity_poly.entity_id
_entity_poly.type
_entity_poly.pdbx_seq_one_letter_code
_entity_poly.pdbx_strand_id
1 'polypeptide(L)'
;MDSEIRVFTHPDGTIQRVQRVTLENWEQLNFLNLNYSEGALDCFAQILRQYLIPACPWIFGQLVLFHTPRGLKIPFSSQTRYGAVGDDLTAAAAALKQGVRLVKGKPRFANEQVRSFWEALESQDCIRVVSGKLPTTQFIPVGNAPGLLTEAEKDAAMKVNASFFIMDPIDCATVYDHVGTCLGLMEKDGQILNPPLYRREALLVGKDGTVRVEEPDVCQMDMEIGGISYRHGENATIYTRPERARTPRISGTQLVIVGCRVAAVADKGSVPIPASGFVLCPQGECHAKPGDAVVYRGMEDISFGIQVGNSILRDGVKTDRFRSRFYNIRHLEPVPFPPSLYPMDFQGGRAARIALGSDTEGKPVIVWAEGAPKLGYQAGQHSRGASLSDMADICAELAMVNAVNLDGGGSAQLLLNNWRSLEISDRNPDFSESERPVPNALIVK
;
A
#
# COMPACT_ATOMS: atom_id res chain seq x y z
N MET A 1 -4.32 -1.63 28.03
CA MET A 1 -3.30 -2.17 27.12
C MET A 1 -2.23 -2.85 27.94
N ASP A 2 -1.93 -4.12 27.64
CA ASP A 2 -0.90 -4.92 28.29
C ASP A 2 0.16 -5.35 27.27
N SER A 3 1.43 -5.44 27.68
CA SER A 3 2.53 -5.81 26.77
C SER A 3 3.53 -6.73 27.47
N GLU A 4 3.90 -7.81 26.80
CA GLU A 4 4.93 -8.75 27.25
C GLU A 4 5.92 -9.07 26.13
N ILE A 5 7.17 -9.38 26.52
CA ILE A 5 8.20 -9.89 25.61
C ILE A 5 8.53 -11.33 26.02
N ARG A 6 8.53 -12.23 25.05
CA ARG A 6 8.96 -13.61 25.22
C ARG A 6 10.14 -13.95 24.34
N VAL A 7 10.98 -14.87 24.81
CA VAL A 7 12.12 -15.38 24.04
C VAL A 7 11.93 -16.88 23.89
N PHE A 8 11.78 -17.30 22.65
CA PHE A 8 11.72 -18.71 22.26
C PHE A 8 13.13 -19.17 21.93
N THR A 9 13.58 -20.26 22.54
CA THR A 9 14.86 -20.89 22.22
C THR A 9 14.60 -22.15 21.42
N HIS A 10 15.25 -22.26 20.28
CA HIS A 10 15.13 -23.41 19.39
C HIS A 10 16.19 -24.47 19.67
N PRO A 11 15.95 -25.75 19.27
CA PRO A 11 16.90 -26.83 19.52
C PRO A 11 18.28 -26.62 18.91
N ASP A 12 18.40 -25.79 17.88
CA ASP A 12 19.65 -25.41 17.22
C ASP A 12 20.39 -24.27 17.94
N GLY A 13 19.90 -23.83 19.10
CA GLY A 13 20.47 -22.74 19.87
C GLY A 13 20.13 -21.33 19.35
N THR A 14 19.35 -21.21 18.26
CA THR A 14 18.88 -19.91 17.81
C THR A 14 17.74 -19.42 18.69
N ILE A 15 17.53 -18.09 18.72
CA ILE A 15 16.47 -17.47 19.49
C ILE A 15 15.48 -16.73 18.61
N GLN A 16 14.28 -16.51 19.14
CA GLN A 16 13.23 -15.67 18.57
C GLN A 16 12.63 -14.82 19.67
N ARG A 17 12.83 -13.49 19.60
CA ARG A 17 12.13 -12.54 20.47
C ARG A 17 10.80 -12.18 19.87
N VAL A 18 9.80 -12.11 20.73
CA VAL A 18 8.42 -11.82 20.33
C VAL A 18 7.81 -10.85 21.34
N GLN A 19 7.24 -9.77 20.84
CA GLN A 19 6.44 -8.86 21.65
C GLN A 19 4.96 -9.11 21.37
N ARG A 20 4.17 -9.34 22.44
CA ARG A 20 2.72 -9.40 22.42
C ARG A 20 2.16 -8.14 23.05
N VAL A 21 1.16 -7.55 22.40
CA VAL A 21 0.36 -6.43 22.93
C VAL A 21 -1.11 -6.83 22.89
N THR A 22 -1.81 -6.69 24.03
CA THR A 22 -3.25 -6.93 24.14
C THR A 22 -3.96 -5.62 24.46
N LEU A 23 -5.01 -5.32 23.70
CA LEU A 23 -5.87 -4.16 23.91
C LEU A 23 -7.16 -4.57 24.61
N GLU A 24 -7.85 -3.60 25.20
CA GLU A 24 -9.13 -3.87 25.88
C GLU A 24 -10.27 -4.15 24.91
N ASN A 25 -10.30 -3.43 23.78
CA ASN A 25 -11.32 -3.56 22.76
C ASN A 25 -10.84 -3.07 21.38
N TRP A 26 -11.59 -3.40 20.34
CA TRP A 26 -11.30 -3.05 18.95
C TRP A 26 -11.56 -1.58 18.62
N GLU A 27 -12.34 -0.89 19.41
CA GLU A 27 -12.63 0.54 19.21
C GLU A 27 -11.37 1.39 19.37
N GLN A 28 -10.41 0.94 20.18
CA GLN A 28 -9.13 1.62 20.39
C GLN A 28 -8.25 1.64 19.15
N LEU A 29 -8.40 0.64 18.22
CA LEU A 29 -7.61 0.58 17.00
C LEU A 29 -8.15 1.51 15.93
N ASN A 30 -7.29 2.36 15.42
CA ASN A 30 -7.59 3.27 14.33
C ASN A 30 -6.53 3.17 13.24
N PHE A 31 -6.91 3.46 11.99
CA PHE A 31 -5.96 3.59 10.90
C PHE A 31 -5.35 4.98 10.90
N LEU A 32 -4.04 5.03 10.71
CA LEU A 32 -3.29 6.27 10.50
C LEU A 32 -2.69 6.25 9.10
N ASN A 33 -3.03 7.24 8.27
CA ASN A 33 -2.35 7.45 7.01
C ASN A 33 -1.02 8.16 7.26
N LEU A 34 0.07 7.54 6.84
CA LEU A 34 1.43 8.06 6.96
C LEU A 34 1.94 8.65 5.65
N ASN A 35 1.21 8.47 4.56
CA ASN A 35 1.53 9.14 3.32
C ASN A 35 1.38 10.65 3.47
N TYR A 36 2.31 11.37 2.83
CA TYR A 36 2.26 12.83 2.82
C TYR A 36 1.01 13.37 2.18
N SER A 37 0.44 14.35 2.81
CA SER A 37 -0.77 15.11 2.50
C SER A 37 -1.46 14.67 1.20
N GLU A 38 -2.51 13.88 1.33
CA GLU A 38 -3.32 13.39 0.20
C GLU A 38 -3.67 14.51 -0.79
N GLY A 39 -3.98 15.72 -0.30
CA GLY A 39 -4.34 16.84 -1.16
C GLY A 39 -3.20 17.37 -2.05
N ALA A 40 -1.97 17.45 -1.54
CA ALA A 40 -0.85 17.97 -2.35
C ALA A 40 -0.35 16.92 -3.35
N LEU A 41 -0.38 15.63 -2.98
CA LEU A 41 -0.01 14.52 -3.84
C LEU A 41 -1.04 14.26 -4.93
N ASP A 42 -2.33 14.32 -4.60
CA ASP A 42 -3.41 14.25 -5.58
C ASP A 42 -3.33 15.41 -6.57
N CYS A 43 -3.04 16.61 -6.10
CA CYS A 43 -2.83 17.78 -6.95
C CYS A 43 -1.63 17.57 -7.89
N PHE A 44 -0.50 17.08 -7.39
CA PHE A 44 0.69 16.81 -8.20
C PHE A 44 0.44 15.71 -9.23
N ALA A 45 -0.18 14.59 -8.82
CA ALA A 45 -0.54 13.52 -9.74
C ALA A 45 -1.54 13.97 -10.81
N GLN A 46 -2.51 14.81 -10.47
CA GLN A 46 -3.45 15.40 -11.43
C GLN A 46 -2.74 16.36 -12.40
N ILE A 47 -1.85 17.20 -11.91
CA ILE A 47 -1.05 18.10 -12.72
C ILE A 47 -0.18 17.32 -13.71
N LEU A 48 0.47 16.27 -13.26
CA LEU A 48 1.26 15.40 -14.13
C LEU A 48 0.38 14.74 -15.21
N ARG A 49 -0.78 14.23 -14.85
CA ARG A 49 -1.72 13.59 -15.78
C ARG A 49 -2.33 14.58 -16.77
N GLN A 50 -2.75 15.74 -16.29
CA GLN A 50 -3.46 16.73 -17.14
C GLN A 50 -2.51 17.50 -18.04
N TYR A 51 -1.32 17.82 -17.57
CA TYR A 51 -0.44 18.77 -18.26
C TYR A 51 0.82 18.13 -18.83
N LEU A 52 1.49 17.27 -18.10
CA LEU A 52 2.76 16.73 -18.54
C LEU A 52 2.60 15.61 -19.57
N ILE A 53 1.69 14.66 -19.33
CA ILE A 53 1.50 13.52 -20.22
C ILE A 53 1.03 13.94 -21.62
N PRO A 54 -0.01 14.78 -21.77
CA PRO A 54 -0.44 15.22 -23.11
C PRO A 54 0.55 16.14 -23.82
N ALA A 55 1.36 16.87 -23.07
CA ALA A 55 2.27 17.86 -23.64
C ALA A 55 3.63 17.30 -24.02
N CYS A 56 3.97 16.14 -23.50
CA CYS A 56 5.26 15.50 -23.69
C CYS A 56 5.09 14.11 -24.31
N PRO A 57 4.72 14.01 -25.61
CA PRO A 57 4.51 12.72 -26.30
C PRO A 57 5.75 11.83 -26.28
N TRP A 58 6.93 12.39 -26.07
CA TRP A 58 8.19 11.69 -25.93
C TRP A 58 8.30 10.88 -24.61
N ILE A 59 7.48 11.19 -23.61
CA ILE A 59 7.35 10.36 -22.42
C ILE A 59 6.86 8.94 -22.80
N PHE A 60 6.16 8.81 -23.91
CA PHE A 60 5.70 7.53 -24.45
C PHE A 60 6.79 6.58 -24.96
N GLY A 61 8.01 7.00 -25.05
CA GLY A 61 9.15 6.15 -25.43
C GLY A 61 10.17 5.95 -24.30
N GLN A 62 9.96 6.58 -23.13
CA GLN A 62 10.89 6.54 -22.01
C GLN A 62 10.14 6.49 -20.69
N LEU A 63 10.68 5.75 -19.72
CA LEU A 63 10.16 5.72 -18.38
C LEU A 63 10.59 6.98 -17.63
N VAL A 64 9.66 7.84 -17.28
CA VAL A 64 9.89 8.98 -16.39
C VAL A 64 9.24 8.65 -15.04
N LEU A 65 10.07 8.47 -14.04
CA LEU A 65 9.63 8.24 -12.66
C LEU A 65 9.45 9.58 -11.97
N PHE A 66 8.26 9.81 -11.43
CA PHE A 66 7.99 10.98 -10.61
C PHE A 66 7.78 10.53 -9.18
N HIS A 67 8.59 11.05 -8.31
CA HIS A 67 8.56 10.82 -6.88
C HIS A 67 8.55 12.17 -6.17
N THR A 68 7.71 12.30 -5.16
CA THR A 68 7.67 13.52 -4.34
C THR A 68 8.17 13.19 -2.94
N PRO A 69 9.46 13.39 -2.65
CA PRO A 69 10.00 13.17 -1.31
C PRO A 69 9.57 14.25 -0.33
N ARG A 70 9.73 13.95 0.95
CA ARG A 70 9.60 14.94 2.02
C ARG A 70 10.52 16.12 1.79
N GLY A 71 9.98 17.33 1.99
CA GLY A 71 10.78 18.55 1.89
C GLY A 71 11.20 18.89 0.48
N LEU A 72 10.43 18.46 -0.53
CA LEU A 72 10.63 18.87 -1.92
C LEU A 72 10.77 20.40 -2.00
N LYS A 73 11.90 20.84 -2.51
CA LYS A 73 12.17 22.27 -2.79
C LYS A 73 11.88 22.55 -4.24
N ILE A 74 10.93 23.43 -4.49
CA ILE A 74 10.58 23.85 -5.82
C ILE A 74 11.17 25.25 -6.07
N PRO A 75 12.03 25.43 -7.07
CA PRO A 75 12.72 26.71 -7.32
C PRO A 75 11.81 27.90 -7.60
N PHE A 76 10.56 27.65 -7.98
CA PHE A 76 9.57 28.70 -8.24
C PHE A 76 8.77 29.11 -7.00
N SER A 77 8.95 28.42 -5.89
CA SER A 77 8.23 28.64 -4.65
C SER A 77 9.13 29.24 -3.58
N SER A 78 8.60 30.19 -2.82
CA SER A 78 9.20 30.61 -1.55
C SER A 78 9.04 29.57 -0.46
N GLN A 79 8.22 28.55 -0.68
CA GLN A 79 7.89 27.49 0.25
C GLN A 79 8.70 26.23 -0.04
N THR A 80 9.17 25.60 1.02
CA THR A 80 9.99 24.38 0.94
C THR A 80 9.26 23.16 1.43
N ARG A 81 7.95 23.24 1.69
CA ARG A 81 7.15 22.17 2.26
C ARG A 81 5.99 21.79 1.35
N TYR A 82 5.65 20.54 1.40
CA TYR A 82 4.67 19.82 0.63
C TYR A 82 3.25 20.37 0.62
N GLY A 83 2.71 20.78 1.75
CA GLY A 83 1.31 21.13 1.91
C GLY A 83 0.88 22.49 1.36
N ALA A 84 1.82 23.31 0.88
CA ALA A 84 1.55 24.68 0.47
C ALA A 84 1.81 24.92 -1.04
N VAL A 85 1.87 23.87 -1.84
CA VAL A 85 2.56 23.89 -3.14
C VAL A 85 1.59 23.76 -4.33
N GLY A 86 0.28 23.79 -4.14
CA GLY A 86 -0.68 23.59 -5.23
C GLY A 86 -0.49 24.57 -6.40
N ASP A 87 -0.42 25.85 -6.11
CA ASP A 87 -0.26 26.88 -7.14
C ASP A 87 1.15 26.87 -7.76
N ASP A 88 2.16 26.63 -6.94
CA ASP A 88 3.55 26.56 -7.39
C ASP A 88 3.80 25.31 -8.26
N LEU A 89 3.21 24.19 -7.93
CA LEU A 89 3.26 22.97 -8.75
C LEU A 89 2.55 23.15 -10.08
N THR A 90 1.44 23.88 -10.11
CA THR A 90 0.72 24.20 -11.35
C THR A 90 1.60 25.07 -12.25
N ALA A 91 2.23 26.11 -11.70
CA ALA A 91 3.15 26.98 -12.43
C ALA A 91 4.38 26.20 -12.92
N ALA A 92 4.94 25.33 -12.09
CA ALA A 92 6.08 24.50 -12.43
C ALA A 92 5.75 23.46 -13.52
N ALA A 93 4.60 22.82 -13.46
CA ALA A 93 4.14 21.91 -14.50
C ALA A 93 3.91 22.62 -15.83
N ALA A 94 3.35 23.82 -15.80
CA ALA A 94 3.18 24.66 -17.00
C ALA A 94 4.54 25.08 -17.60
N ALA A 95 5.52 25.42 -16.76
CA ALA A 95 6.87 25.77 -17.21
C ALA A 95 7.58 24.55 -17.84
N LEU A 96 7.47 23.37 -17.24
CA LEU A 96 8.01 22.13 -17.81
C LEU A 96 7.34 21.77 -19.14
N LYS A 97 6.02 21.92 -19.24
CA LYS A 97 5.25 21.69 -20.46
C LYS A 97 5.76 22.50 -21.64
N GLN A 98 6.09 23.76 -21.41
CA GLN A 98 6.53 24.70 -22.45
C GLN A 98 8.03 24.66 -22.68
N GLY A 99 8.80 24.25 -21.68
CA GLY A 99 10.23 24.52 -21.63
C GLY A 99 11.15 23.30 -21.74
N VAL A 100 10.63 22.06 -21.71
CA VAL A 100 11.49 20.87 -21.78
C VAL A 100 11.24 20.07 -23.05
N ARG A 101 12.32 19.74 -23.77
CA ARG A 101 12.31 18.80 -24.90
C ARG A 101 13.39 17.75 -24.73
N LEU A 102 13.12 16.49 -25.05
CA LEU A 102 14.15 15.48 -25.13
C LEU A 102 14.72 15.39 -26.55
N VAL A 103 16.03 15.55 -26.65
CA VAL A 103 16.76 15.35 -27.89
C VAL A 103 17.74 14.20 -27.69
N LYS A 104 17.52 13.09 -28.39
CA LYS A 104 18.31 11.86 -28.24
C LYS A 104 18.44 11.42 -26.77
N GLY A 105 17.32 11.43 -26.03
CA GLY A 105 17.27 11.04 -24.64
C GLY A 105 17.84 12.03 -23.62
N LYS A 106 18.28 13.21 -24.05
CA LYS A 106 18.79 14.25 -23.14
C LYS A 106 17.84 15.43 -23.08
N PRO A 107 17.54 15.96 -21.88
CA PRO A 107 16.68 17.13 -21.76
C PRO A 107 17.36 18.37 -22.35
N ARG A 108 16.57 19.16 -23.04
CA ARG A 108 16.89 20.52 -23.50
C ARG A 108 15.88 21.46 -22.90
N PHE A 109 16.37 22.58 -22.39
CA PHE A 109 15.58 23.55 -21.63
C PHE A 109 15.43 24.84 -22.41
N ALA A 110 14.25 25.43 -22.36
CA ALA A 110 13.95 26.72 -23.01
C ALA A 110 14.65 27.91 -22.33
N ASN A 111 14.87 27.77 -21.00
CA ASN A 111 15.54 28.80 -20.21
C ASN A 111 16.16 28.20 -18.94
N GLU A 112 16.91 29.03 -18.22
CA GLU A 112 17.62 28.59 -16.99
C GLU A 112 16.67 28.26 -15.85
N GLN A 113 15.53 28.94 -15.76
CA GLN A 113 14.54 28.67 -14.72
C GLN A 113 13.95 27.26 -14.85
N VAL A 114 13.61 26.84 -16.06
CA VAL A 114 13.12 25.49 -16.36
C VAL A 114 14.21 24.45 -16.08
N ARG A 115 15.47 24.76 -16.42
CA ARG A 115 16.62 23.91 -16.12
C ARG A 115 16.75 23.70 -14.60
N SER A 116 16.83 24.80 -13.85
CA SER A 116 16.99 24.75 -12.40
C SER A 116 15.86 23.97 -11.72
N PHE A 117 14.63 24.10 -12.21
CA PHE A 117 13.50 23.33 -11.70
C PHE A 117 13.66 21.82 -12.01
N TRP A 118 14.01 21.47 -13.24
CA TRP A 118 14.26 20.09 -13.63
C TRP A 118 15.38 19.46 -12.79
N GLU A 119 16.53 20.16 -12.67
CA GLU A 119 17.67 19.70 -11.89
C GLU A 119 17.33 19.56 -10.40
N ALA A 120 16.49 20.44 -9.87
CA ALA A 120 15.99 20.31 -8.49
C ALA A 120 15.10 19.07 -8.30
N LEU A 121 14.26 18.74 -9.26
CA LEU A 121 13.46 17.51 -9.25
C LEU A 121 14.31 16.26 -9.42
N GLU A 122 15.31 16.33 -10.30
CA GLU A 122 16.23 15.22 -10.56
C GLU A 122 17.15 14.94 -9.36
N SER A 123 17.69 16.00 -8.74
CA SER A 123 18.55 15.89 -7.56
C SER A 123 17.85 15.35 -6.31
N GLN A 124 16.53 15.43 -6.28
CA GLN A 124 15.67 14.91 -5.20
C GLN A 124 15.00 13.59 -5.58
N ASP A 125 15.46 12.92 -6.64
CA ASP A 125 14.89 11.70 -7.20
C ASP A 125 13.39 11.80 -7.56
N CYS A 126 12.86 13.01 -7.76
CA CYS A 126 11.47 13.23 -8.16
C CYS A 126 11.24 12.86 -9.63
N ILE A 127 12.26 13.04 -10.45
CA ILE A 127 12.26 12.73 -11.87
C ILE A 127 13.49 11.88 -12.17
N ARG A 128 13.29 10.74 -12.80
CA ARG A 128 14.36 9.92 -13.35
C ARG A 128 14.02 9.57 -14.79
N VAL A 129 14.87 9.95 -15.73
CA VAL A 129 14.77 9.52 -17.11
C VAL A 129 15.54 8.20 -17.27
N VAL A 130 14.84 7.12 -17.54
CA VAL A 130 15.46 5.83 -17.82
C VAL A 130 15.55 5.65 -19.32
N SER A 131 16.77 5.71 -19.88
CA SER A 131 17.01 5.39 -21.29
C SER A 131 17.12 3.88 -21.47
N GLY A 132 16.24 3.30 -22.29
CA GLY A 132 16.28 1.89 -22.66
C GLY A 132 15.10 1.52 -23.56
N LYS A 133 15.17 0.40 -24.28
CA LYS A 133 14.02 -0.19 -24.95
C LYS A 133 13.13 -0.84 -23.88
N LEU A 134 12.34 -0.01 -23.19
CA LEU A 134 11.27 -0.54 -22.38
C LEU A 134 10.13 -0.96 -23.30
N PRO A 135 9.61 -2.16 -23.15
CA PRO A 135 8.40 -2.58 -23.88
C PRO A 135 7.26 -1.70 -23.35
N THR A 136 6.82 -0.76 -24.18
CA THR A 136 5.64 0.08 -23.99
C THR A 136 5.63 0.99 -22.77
N THR A 137 5.59 2.29 -23.07
CA THR A 137 4.94 3.42 -22.35
C THR A 137 4.50 3.13 -20.91
N GLN A 138 5.38 3.30 -19.96
CA GLN A 138 4.99 3.41 -18.57
C GLN A 138 5.38 4.77 -18.03
N PHE A 139 4.37 5.60 -17.83
CA PHE A 139 4.45 6.78 -17.00
C PHE A 139 3.95 6.39 -15.62
N ILE A 140 4.83 6.42 -14.65
CA ILE A 140 4.49 6.07 -13.27
C ILE A 140 4.52 7.36 -12.45
N PRO A 141 3.36 7.98 -12.19
CA PRO A 141 3.31 9.02 -11.19
C PRO A 141 3.51 8.38 -9.82
N VAL A 142 4.59 8.70 -9.16
CA VAL A 142 4.79 8.33 -7.76
C VAL A 142 4.13 9.40 -6.91
N GLY A 143 2.88 9.16 -6.51
CA GLY A 143 2.05 10.15 -5.84
C GLY A 143 2.12 10.15 -4.33
N ASN A 144 2.70 9.12 -3.71
CA ASN A 144 2.72 8.96 -2.27
C ASN A 144 4.15 8.79 -1.76
N ALA A 145 4.47 9.46 -0.68
CA ALA A 145 5.72 9.25 0.05
C ALA A 145 5.41 8.64 1.42
N PRO A 146 5.67 7.34 1.61
CA PRO A 146 5.53 6.71 2.92
C PRO A 146 6.28 7.46 4.01
N GLY A 147 5.75 7.46 5.21
CA GLY A 147 6.28 8.17 6.36
C GLY A 147 6.96 7.28 7.38
N LEU A 148 7.77 7.89 8.25
CA LEU A 148 8.39 7.20 9.37
C LEU A 148 7.40 7.07 10.53
N LEU A 149 7.28 5.87 11.06
CA LEU A 149 6.34 5.58 12.16
C LEU A 149 6.75 6.33 13.45
N THR A 150 8.06 6.51 13.67
CA THR A 150 8.59 7.26 14.82
C THR A 150 8.29 8.75 14.78
N GLU A 151 8.08 9.32 13.59
CA GLU A 151 7.80 10.76 13.44
C GLU A 151 6.31 11.11 13.52
N ALA A 152 5.44 10.12 13.28
CA ALA A 152 4.00 10.33 13.26
C ALA A 152 3.39 10.18 14.65
N GLU A 153 2.36 10.97 14.97
CA GLU A 153 1.52 10.84 16.19
C GLU A 153 2.33 10.43 17.42
N LYS A 154 3.28 11.29 17.82
CA LYS A 154 4.27 10.98 18.88
C LYS A 154 3.63 10.66 20.25
N ASP A 155 2.44 11.18 20.50
CA ASP A 155 1.68 10.98 21.73
C ASP A 155 0.79 9.71 21.68
N ALA A 156 0.79 8.97 20.59
CA ALA A 156 0.04 7.72 20.51
C ALA A 156 0.62 6.67 21.47
N ALA A 157 -0.27 6.02 22.23
CA ALA A 157 0.12 4.95 23.15
C ALA A 157 0.71 3.72 22.42
N MET A 158 0.20 3.43 21.23
CA MET A 158 0.73 2.35 20.39
C MET A 158 0.69 2.75 18.91
N LYS A 159 1.71 2.31 18.16
CA LYS A 159 1.77 2.36 16.69
C LYS A 159 2.36 1.07 16.14
N VAL A 160 1.74 0.53 15.10
CA VAL A 160 2.23 -0.65 14.37
C VAL A 160 1.97 -0.49 12.89
N ASN A 161 2.93 -0.84 12.03
CA ASN A 161 2.69 -0.83 10.58
C ASN A 161 1.60 -1.83 10.21
N ALA A 162 0.86 -1.57 9.15
CA ALA A 162 -0.34 -2.35 8.84
C ALA A 162 -0.28 -3.02 7.46
N SER A 163 -0.67 -2.33 6.39
CA SER A 163 -0.94 -2.91 5.08
C SER A 163 0.29 -3.22 4.27
N PHE A 164 0.19 -4.21 3.39
CA PHE A 164 1.05 -4.27 2.22
C PHE A 164 0.84 -3.03 1.34
N PHE A 165 1.88 -2.66 0.60
CA PHE A 165 1.83 -1.48 -0.25
C PHE A 165 2.76 -1.63 -1.45
N ILE A 166 2.57 -0.81 -2.45
CA ILE A 166 3.48 -0.70 -3.58
C ILE A 166 4.75 -0.01 -3.08
N MET A 167 5.85 -0.76 -2.99
CA MET A 167 7.10 -0.28 -2.41
C MET A 167 8.03 0.35 -3.44
N ASP A 168 8.03 -0.15 -4.66
CA ASP A 168 8.97 0.24 -5.70
C ASP A 168 8.24 0.66 -6.98
N PRO A 169 8.74 1.66 -7.71
CA PRO A 169 8.20 2.01 -9.04
C PRO A 169 8.06 0.83 -10.00
N ILE A 170 8.88 -0.22 -9.88
CA ILE A 170 8.78 -1.44 -10.70
C ILE A 170 7.47 -2.20 -10.44
N ASP A 171 6.87 -2.02 -9.28
CA ASP A 171 5.60 -2.64 -8.89
C ASP A 171 4.38 -1.91 -9.46
N CYS A 172 4.56 -0.68 -9.93
CA CYS A 172 3.51 0.08 -10.59
C CYS A 172 3.25 -0.50 -11.98
N ALA A 173 2.18 -1.28 -12.12
CA ALA A 173 1.83 -1.96 -13.36
C ALA A 173 1.18 -1.04 -14.39
N THR A 174 0.61 0.10 -13.95
CA THR A 174 -0.12 1.05 -14.78
C THR A 174 0.17 2.50 -14.36
N VAL A 175 -0.26 3.46 -15.19
CA VAL A 175 -0.21 4.90 -14.87
C VAL A 175 -1.07 5.32 -13.68
N TYR A 176 -1.88 4.43 -13.17
CA TYR A 176 -2.78 4.67 -12.04
C TYR A 176 -2.20 4.17 -10.72
N ASP A 177 -1.15 3.36 -10.78
CA ASP A 177 -0.48 2.82 -9.60
C ASP A 177 0.55 3.83 -9.06
N HIS A 178 0.70 3.87 -7.75
CA HIS A 178 1.62 4.77 -7.06
C HIS A 178 2.39 4.03 -5.97
N VAL A 179 3.66 4.35 -5.81
CA VAL A 179 4.43 3.91 -4.64
C VAL A 179 3.76 4.45 -3.37
N GLY A 180 3.70 3.63 -2.32
CA GLY A 180 3.02 3.98 -1.07
C GLY A 180 1.51 3.71 -1.08
N THR A 181 0.93 3.26 -2.20
CA THR A 181 -0.48 2.86 -2.22
C THR A 181 -0.68 1.57 -1.44
N CYS A 182 -1.57 1.61 -0.45
CA CYS A 182 -1.94 0.46 0.37
C CYS A 182 -2.72 -0.56 -0.46
N LEU A 183 -2.52 -1.84 -0.14
CA LEU A 183 -3.17 -2.95 -0.81
C LEU A 183 -4.04 -3.72 0.19
N GLY A 184 -5.27 -4.04 -0.23
CA GLY A 184 -6.24 -4.78 0.58
C GLY A 184 -7.19 -3.92 1.39
N LEU A 185 -8.19 -4.57 1.98
CA LEU A 185 -9.25 -3.93 2.75
C LEU A 185 -8.69 -3.16 3.96
N MET A 186 -9.15 -1.93 4.10
CA MET A 186 -9.16 -1.17 5.35
C MET A 186 -10.57 -0.66 5.58
N GLU A 187 -11.15 -1.03 6.70
CA GLU A 187 -12.51 -0.67 7.07
C GLU A 187 -12.54 -0.23 8.54
N LYS A 188 -13.28 0.84 8.84
CA LYS A 188 -13.52 1.31 10.19
C LYS A 188 -14.95 1.83 10.33
N ASP A 189 -15.69 1.30 11.30
CA ASP A 189 -17.05 1.71 11.68
C ASP A 189 -18.07 1.67 10.54
N GLY A 190 -17.95 0.68 9.64
CA GLY A 190 -18.78 0.53 8.44
C GLY A 190 -18.31 1.36 7.25
N GLN A 191 -17.22 2.09 7.38
CA GLN A 191 -16.64 2.88 6.31
C GLN A 191 -15.41 2.20 5.71
N ILE A 192 -15.48 1.89 4.43
CA ILE A 192 -14.34 1.35 3.68
C ILE A 192 -13.39 2.50 3.34
N LEU A 193 -12.18 2.42 3.87
CA LEU A 193 -11.09 3.36 3.62
C LEU A 193 -10.23 2.92 2.42
N ASN A 194 -10.15 1.60 2.19
CA ASN A 194 -9.57 0.99 1.00
C ASN A 194 -10.30 -0.32 0.71
N PRO A 195 -10.69 -0.60 -0.56
CA PRO A 195 -11.48 -1.78 -0.88
C PRO A 195 -10.65 -3.07 -0.83
N PRO A 196 -11.29 -4.25 -0.70
CA PRO A 196 -10.64 -5.53 -0.87
C PRO A 196 -10.28 -5.71 -2.36
N LEU A 197 -8.99 -5.75 -2.66
CA LEU A 197 -8.50 -5.79 -4.05
C LEU A 197 -8.23 -7.20 -4.56
N TYR A 198 -8.15 -8.17 -3.66
CA TYR A 198 -7.71 -9.51 -3.97
C TYR A 198 -8.56 -10.53 -3.23
N ARG A 199 -8.67 -11.72 -3.78
CA ARG A 199 -9.31 -12.85 -3.10
C ARG A 199 -8.41 -13.36 -1.98
N ARG A 200 -8.42 -12.65 -0.88
CA ARG A 200 -7.62 -12.92 0.32
C ARG A 200 -8.50 -12.85 1.55
N GLU A 201 -8.03 -13.54 2.56
CA GLU A 201 -8.65 -13.49 3.87
C GLU A 201 -8.43 -12.12 4.53
N ALA A 202 -9.45 -11.66 5.21
CA ALA A 202 -9.45 -10.46 6.03
C ALA A 202 -9.84 -10.82 7.46
N LEU A 203 -9.31 -10.11 8.43
CA LEU A 203 -9.81 -10.09 9.78
C LEU A 203 -10.94 -9.07 9.84
N LEU A 204 -12.13 -9.52 10.20
CA LEU A 204 -13.33 -8.68 10.32
C LEU A 204 -13.86 -8.75 11.75
N VAL A 205 -14.22 -7.61 12.30
CA VAL A 205 -14.82 -7.49 13.62
C VAL A 205 -16.22 -6.88 13.45
N GLY A 206 -17.23 -7.62 13.82
CA GLY A 206 -18.61 -7.15 13.81
C GLY A 206 -18.86 -6.09 14.89
N LYS A 207 -19.88 -5.25 14.70
CA LYS A 207 -20.36 -4.33 15.74
C LYS A 207 -20.90 -5.05 16.99
N ASP A 208 -21.19 -6.33 16.85
CA ASP A 208 -21.55 -7.23 17.96
C ASP A 208 -20.30 -7.78 18.71
N GLY A 209 -19.10 -7.42 18.31
CA GLY A 209 -17.84 -7.90 18.86
C GLY A 209 -17.36 -9.25 18.30
N THR A 210 -18.10 -9.88 17.39
CA THR A 210 -17.70 -11.14 16.75
C THR A 210 -16.47 -10.93 15.87
N VAL A 211 -15.41 -11.71 16.09
CA VAL A 211 -14.18 -11.69 15.27
C VAL A 211 -14.21 -12.86 14.29
N ARG A 212 -14.06 -12.58 13.01
CA ARG A 212 -14.10 -13.57 11.93
C ARG A 212 -12.96 -13.38 10.96
N VAL A 213 -12.59 -14.48 10.29
CA VAL A 213 -11.68 -14.44 9.15
C VAL A 213 -12.45 -14.86 7.91
N GLU A 214 -12.64 -13.95 6.96
CA GLU A 214 -13.44 -14.14 5.75
C GLU A 214 -12.68 -13.63 4.52
N GLU A 215 -13.18 -13.94 3.31
CA GLU A 215 -12.61 -13.46 2.04
C GLU A 215 -13.57 -12.41 1.43
N PRO A 216 -13.46 -11.13 1.78
CA PRO A 216 -14.25 -10.09 1.12
C PRO A 216 -13.79 -9.91 -0.33
N ASP A 217 -14.74 -9.65 -1.22
CA ASP A 217 -14.49 -9.43 -2.65
C ASP A 217 -15.20 -8.15 -3.10
N VAL A 218 -14.46 -7.28 -3.76
CA VAL A 218 -15.01 -6.04 -4.32
C VAL A 218 -16.17 -6.29 -5.31
N CYS A 219 -16.19 -7.45 -5.97
CA CYS A 219 -17.27 -7.84 -6.87
C CYS A 219 -18.58 -8.17 -6.14
N GLN A 220 -18.56 -8.35 -4.82
CA GLN A 220 -19.74 -8.62 -3.99
C GLN A 220 -20.29 -7.36 -3.32
N MET A 221 -19.64 -6.22 -3.52
CA MET A 221 -20.02 -4.95 -2.91
C MET A 221 -20.85 -4.09 -3.84
N ASP A 222 -21.76 -3.31 -3.27
CA ASP A 222 -22.39 -2.23 -3.99
C ASP A 222 -21.49 -0.99 -3.93
N MET A 223 -21.50 -0.20 -5.01
CA MET A 223 -20.69 1.01 -5.12
C MET A 223 -21.55 2.17 -5.56
N GLU A 224 -21.53 3.24 -4.79
CA GLU A 224 -22.18 4.50 -5.18
C GLU A 224 -21.14 5.47 -5.72
N ILE A 225 -21.34 5.93 -6.97
CA ILE A 225 -20.46 6.87 -7.67
C ILE A 225 -21.33 7.91 -8.37
N GLY A 226 -21.14 9.19 -8.05
CA GLY A 226 -21.92 10.27 -8.68
C GLY A 226 -23.44 10.15 -8.46
N GLY A 227 -23.87 9.57 -7.34
CA GLY A 227 -25.29 9.36 -7.01
C GLY A 227 -25.93 8.14 -7.69
N ILE A 228 -25.17 7.33 -8.40
CA ILE A 228 -25.64 6.08 -9.03
C ILE A 228 -25.03 4.89 -8.28
N SER A 229 -25.88 3.91 -7.93
CA SER A 229 -25.42 2.66 -7.32
C SER A 229 -25.13 1.62 -8.40
N TYR A 230 -23.96 0.98 -8.29
CA TYR A 230 -23.47 -0.06 -9.20
C TYR A 230 -23.25 -1.36 -8.45
N ARG A 231 -23.73 -2.47 -9.06
CA ARG A 231 -23.49 -3.83 -8.58
C ARG A 231 -22.96 -4.71 -9.71
N HIS A 232 -21.90 -5.47 -9.43
CA HIS A 232 -21.35 -6.42 -10.39
C HIS A 232 -22.36 -7.49 -10.78
N GLY A 233 -22.50 -7.74 -12.09
CA GLY A 233 -23.44 -8.73 -12.64
C GLY A 233 -24.90 -8.23 -12.79
N GLU A 234 -25.25 -7.06 -12.25
CA GLU A 234 -26.57 -6.44 -12.41
C GLU A 234 -26.54 -5.29 -13.41
N ASN A 235 -25.93 -4.18 -13.03
CA ASN A 235 -25.83 -2.96 -13.83
C ASN A 235 -24.40 -2.49 -14.07
N ALA A 236 -23.41 -3.29 -13.67
CA ALA A 236 -22.00 -3.04 -13.95
C ALA A 236 -21.22 -4.34 -14.08
N THR A 237 -20.07 -4.27 -14.76
CA THR A 237 -19.08 -5.34 -14.78
C THR A 237 -17.79 -4.82 -14.16
N ILE A 238 -17.23 -5.55 -13.20
CA ILE A 238 -15.96 -5.23 -12.55
C ILE A 238 -14.87 -6.14 -13.10
N TYR A 239 -13.73 -5.54 -13.41
CA TYR A 239 -12.52 -6.26 -13.84
C TYR A 239 -11.41 -5.98 -12.84
N THR A 240 -10.87 -7.04 -12.25
CA THR A 240 -9.80 -6.98 -11.26
C THR A 240 -8.44 -7.35 -11.85
N ARG A 241 -7.39 -6.82 -11.25
CA ARG A 241 -6.00 -7.03 -11.71
C ARG A 241 -5.53 -8.47 -11.59
N PRO A 242 -5.89 -9.25 -10.55
CA PRO A 242 -5.50 -10.65 -10.47
C PRO A 242 -6.04 -11.52 -11.60
N GLU A 243 -7.16 -11.13 -12.21
CA GLU A 243 -7.78 -11.90 -13.28
C GLU A 243 -7.20 -11.56 -14.65
N ARG A 244 -6.87 -10.29 -14.86
CA ARG A 244 -6.32 -9.82 -16.12
C ARG A 244 -5.61 -8.47 -16.00
N ALA A 245 -4.67 -8.23 -16.89
CA ALA A 245 -3.92 -6.98 -16.93
C ALA A 245 -4.71 -5.80 -17.54
N ARG A 246 -5.71 -6.09 -18.37
CA ARG A 246 -6.50 -5.09 -19.09
C ARG A 246 -7.93 -5.57 -19.27
N THR A 247 -8.86 -4.62 -19.35
CA THR A 247 -10.24 -4.96 -19.76
C THR A 247 -10.27 -5.51 -21.20
N PRO A 248 -11.29 -6.29 -21.58
CA PRO A 248 -11.59 -6.53 -22.99
C PRO A 248 -11.79 -5.21 -23.73
N ARG A 249 -11.85 -5.26 -25.05
CA ARG A 249 -12.31 -4.07 -25.81
C ARG A 249 -13.79 -3.84 -25.55
N ILE A 250 -14.11 -2.72 -24.95
CA ILE A 250 -15.47 -2.31 -24.57
C ILE A 250 -15.82 -1.03 -25.36
N SER A 251 -17.06 -0.93 -25.81
CA SER A 251 -17.59 0.23 -26.54
C SER A 251 -18.31 1.25 -25.62
N GLY A 252 -18.26 1.06 -24.32
CA GLY A 252 -18.91 1.90 -23.32
C GLY A 252 -17.94 2.50 -22.30
N THR A 253 -18.50 3.24 -21.39
CA THR A 253 -17.77 3.90 -20.30
C THR A 253 -17.06 2.89 -19.41
N GLN A 254 -15.84 3.21 -19.03
CA GLN A 254 -15.02 2.42 -18.11
C GLN A 254 -14.44 3.36 -17.05
N LEU A 255 -14.75 3.09 -15.79
CA LEU A 255 -14.25 3.84 -14.63
C LEU A 255 -13.05 3.10 -14.05
N VAL A 256 -11.88 3.72 -14.10
CA VAL A 256 -10.70 3.22 -13.39
C VAL A 256 -10.78 3.69 -11.95
N ILE A 257 -10.84 2.76 -11.01
CA ILE A 257 -11.00 3.04 -9.59
C ILE A 257 -9.73 2.64 -8.85
N VAL A 258 -9.22 3.55 -8.02
CA VAL A 258 -8.08 3.35 -7.13
C VAL A 258 -8.49 3.80 -5.74
N GLY A 259 -8.42 2.89 -4.76
CA GLY A 259 -8.94 3.16 -3.42
C GLY A 259 -10.42 3.52 -3.47
N CYS A 260 -10.77 4.67 -2.89
CA CYS A 260 -12.14 5.18 -2.85
C CYS A 260 -12.38 6.32 -3.86
N ARG A 261 -11.67 6.35 -4.99
CA ARG A 261 -11.81 7.41 -6.00
C ARG A 261 -11.80 6.89 -7.43
N VAL A 262 -12.50 7.58 -8.30
CA VAL A 262 -12.40 7.43 -9.75
C VAL A 262 -11.09 8.09 -10.21
N ALA A 263 -10.12 7.30 -10.63
CA ALA A 263 -8.83 7.80 -11.11
C ALA A 263 -8.90 8.27 -12.58
N ALA A 264 -9.72 7.62 -13.40
CA ALA A 264 -9.91 7.97 -14.81
C ALA A 264 -11.25 7.47 -15.34
N VAL A 265 -11.70 8.07 -16.42
CA VAL A 265 -12.87 7.63 -17.20
C VAL A 265 -12.44 7.45 -18.65
N ALA A 266 -12.79 6.33 -19.25
CA ALA A 266 -12.57 6.03 -20.66
C ALA A 266 -13.88 5.63 -21.33
N ASP A 267 -14.13 6.10 -22.56
CA ASP A 267 -15.39 5.86 -23.26
C ASP A 267 -15.38 4.59 -24.12
N LYS A 268 -14.20 4.08 -24.46
CA LYS A 268 -14.04 2.90 -25.33
C LYS A 268 -12.63 2.32 -25.26
N GLY A 269 -12.52 1.11 -25.75
CA GLY A 269 -11.22 0.43 -25.92
C GLY A 269 -10.92 -0.54 -24.81
N SER A 270 -9.66 -0.87 -24.63
CA SER A 270 -9.15 -1.74 -23.57
C SER A 270 -8.33 -0.91 -22.61
N VAL A 271 -8.72 -0.88 -21.34
CA VAL A 271 -8.11 -0.06 -20.30
C VAL A 271 -7.20 -0.92 -19.42
N PRO A 272 -6.00 -0.46 -19.05
CA PRO A 272 -5.18 -1.18 -18.09
C PRO A 272 -5.85 -1.16 -16.70
N ILE A 273 -5.81 -2.31 -16.03
CA ILE A 273 -6.38 -2.46 -14.67
C ILE A 273 -5.28 -2.17 -13.67
N PRO A 274 -5.46 -1.23 -12.73
CA PRO A 274 -4.46 -0.91 -11.72
C PRO A 274 -4.11 -2.11 -10.83
N ALA A 275 -2.89 -2.21 -10.38
CA ALA A 275 -2.49 -3.14 -9.33
C ALA A 275 -3.15 -2.78 -7.98
N SER A 276 -3.36 -1.50 -7.75
CA SER A 276 -3.95 -0.91 -6.55
C SER A 276 -5.45 -0.62 -6.67
N GLY A 277 -6.12 -1.18 -7.69
CA GLY A 277 -7.52 -0.89 -7.94
C GLY A 277 -8.18 -1.87 -8.90
N PHE A 278 -9.24 -1.41 -9.56
CA PHE A 278 -10.02 -2.19 -10.51
C PHE A 278 -10.67 -1.28 -11.56
N VAL A 279 -11.33 -1.88 -12.55
CA VAL A 279 -12.12 -1.13 -13.55
C VAL A 279 -13.58 -1.54 -13.45
N LEU A 280 -14.47 -0.57 -13.28
CA LEU A 280 -15.90 -0.73 -13.29
C LEU A 280 -16.45 -0.24 -14.63
N CYS A 281 -17.24 -1.08 -15.31
CA CYS A 281 -17.89 -0.78 -16.57
C CYS A 281 -19.40 -0.71 -16.37
N PRO A 282 -19.98 0.49 -16.28
CA PRO A 282 -21.42 0.68 -16.12
C PRO A 282 -22.20 0.14 -17.32
N GLN A 283 -23.40 -0.41 -17.08
CA GLN A 283 -24.38 -0.73 -18.08
C GLN A 283 -25.46 0.36 -18.04
N GLY A 284 -25.35 1.35 -18.91
CA GLY A 284 -26.29 2.48 -18.96
C GLY A 284 -25.61 3.83 -18.73
N GLU A 285 -26.40 4.78 -18.21
CA GLU A 285 -25.95 6.15 -18.00
C GLU A 285 -24.90 6.25 -16.89
N CYS A 286 -23.88 7.07 -17.12
CA CYS A 286 -22.79 7.31 -16.16
C CYS A 286 -22.37 8.76 -16.21
N HIS A 287 -22.39 9.44 -15.06
CA HIS A 287 -21.98 10.83 -14.91
C HIS A 287 -20.66 10.97 -14.12
N ALA A 288 -20.02 9.87 -13.79
CA ALA A 288 -18.79 9.85 -13.00
C ALA A 288 -17.65 10.58 -13.70
N LYS A 289 -16.86 11.30 -12.93
CA LYS A 289 -15.70 12.07 -13.36
C LYS A 289 -14.45 11.64 -12.59
N PRO A 290 -13.25 11.84 -13.14
CA PRO A 290 -12.02 11.68 -12.37
C PRO A 290 -12.05 12.55 -11.11
N GLY A 291 -11.72 11.95 -9.96
CA GLY A 291 -11.79 12.57 -8.64
C GLY A 291 -13.06 12.29 -7.84
N ASP A 292 -14.11 11.79 -8.47
CA ASP A 292 -15.36 11.45 -7.75
C ASP A 292 -15.09 10.36 -6.71
N ALA A 293 -15.76 10.49 -5.56
CA ALA A 293 -15.71 9.50 -4.50
C ALA A 293 -16.44 8.22 -4.90
N VAL A 294 -15.90 7.09 -4.48
CA VAL A 294 -16.53 5.78 -4.54
C VAL A 294 -16.89 5.38 -3.12
N VAL A 295 -18.19 5.25 -2.86
CA VAL A 295 -18.72 4.81 -1.57
C VAL A 295 -19.10 3.34 -1.70
N TYR A 296 -18.44 2.49 -0.92
CA TYR A 296 -18.72 1.06 -0.87
C TYR A 296 -19.78 0.76 0.17
N ARG A 297 -20.64 -0.23 -0.12
CA ARG A 297 -21.72 -0.70 0.75
C ARG A 297 -21.62 -2.21 0.96
N GLY A 298 -22.23 -2.70 2.03
CA GLY A 298 -22.29 -4.13 2.34
C GLY A 298 -21.36 -4.57 3.48
N MET A 299 -20.76 -3.60 4.21
CA MET A 299 -19.98 -3.84 5.42
C MET A 299 -20.43 -2.99 6.61
N GLU A 300 -21.66 -2.57 6.60
CA GLU A 300 -22.22 -1.66 7.63
C GLU A 300 -22.31 -2.31 9.03
N ASP A 301 -22.28 -3.63 9.11
CA ASP A 301 -22.23 -4.41 10.36
C ASP A 301 -20.81 -4.59 10.93
N ILE A 302 -19.79 -4.16 10.19
CA ILE A 302 -18.39 -4.26 10.60
C ILE A 302 -17.99 -3.00 11.38
N SER A 303 -17.20 -3.16 12.42
CA SER A 303 -16.59 -2.07 13.20
C SER A 303 -15.10 -1.89 12.91
N PHE A 304 -14.45 -2.98 12.46
CA PHE A 304 -13.04 -2.98 12.05
C PHE A 304 -12.78 -4.09 11.04
N GLY A 305 -12.10 -3.78 9.96
CA GLY A 305 -11.72 -4.75 8.94
C GLY A 305 -10.35 -4.47 8.35
N ILE A 306 -9.52 -5.52 8.21
CA ILE A 306 -8.21 -5.41 7.58
C ILE A 306 -7.87 -6.65 6.76
N GLN A 307 -7.43 -6.44 5.52
CA GLN A 307 -6.94 -7.48 4.61
C GLN A 307 -5.49 -7.16 4.22
N VAL A 308 -4.56 -8.02 4.61
CA VAL A 308 -3.14 -7.83 4.29
C VAL A 308 -2.53 -9.14 3.78
N GLY A 309 -2.01 -9.96 4.69
CA GLY A 309 -1.43 -11.27 4.39
C GLY A 309 -2.41 -12.42 4.64
N ASN A 310 -1.89 -13.63 4.63
CA ASN A 310 -2.69 -14.82 4.89
C ASN A 310 -3.22 -14.85 6.33
N SER A 311 -4.34 -15.51 6.55
CA SER A 311 -4.70 -15.94 7.90
C SER A 311 -3.63 -16.90 8.45
N ILE A 312 -3.33 -16.73 9.73
CA ILE A 312 -2.37 -17.55 10.48
C ILE A 312 -3.14 -18.54 11.35
N LEU A 313 -4.21 -18.07 11.99
CA LEU A 313 -5.15 -18.82 12.79
C LEU A 313 -6.57 -18.49 12.39
N ARG A 314 -7.43 -19.51 12.40
CA ARG A 314 -8.88 -19.37 12.26
C ARG A 314 -9.55 -20.28 13.29
N ASP A 315 -10.33 -19.71 14.19
CA ASP A 315 -11.04 -20.41 15.26
C ASP A 315 -10.13 -21.35 16.06
N GLY A 316 -8.93 -20.87 16.42
CA GLY A 316 -7.90 -21.60 17.14
C GLY A 316 -7.15 -22.65 16.32
N VAL A 317 -7.50 -22.81 15.04
CA VAL A 317 -6.85 -23.79 14.16
C VAL A 317 -5.79 -23.09 13.32
N LYS A 318 -4.57 -23.64 13.33
CA LYS A 318 -3.48 -23.17 12.48
C LYS A 318 -3.84 -23.39 11.02
N THR A 319 -3.66 -22.36 10.18
CA THR A 319 -3.82 -22.55 8.75
C THR A 319 -2.61 -23.31 8.20
N ASP A 320 -2.87 -24.30 7.36
CA ASP A 320 -1.86 -25.01 6.58
C ASP A 320 -1.73 -24.44 5.14
N ARG A 321 -2.63 -23.52 4.80
CA ARG A 321 -2.75 -22.92 3.47
C ARG A 321 -1.94 -21.64 3.33
N PHE A 322 -0.68 -21.65 3.74
CA PHE A 322 0.23 -20.54 3.43
C PHE A 322 0.59 -20.46 1.94
N ARG A 323 0.00 -21.27 1.10
CA ARG A 323 0.13 -21.13 -0.35
C ARG A 323 -0.70 -19.95 -0.79
N SER A 324 -0.01 -18.89 -1.13
CA SER A 324 -0.62 -17.72 -1.72
C SER A 324 -1.44 -18.13 -2.94
N ARG A 325 -2.73 -17.85 -2.94
CA ARG A 325 -3.54 -17.88 -4.17
C ARG A 325 -2.94 -16.99 -5.25
N PHE A 326 -2.17 -15.99 -4.88
CA PHE A 326 -1.37 -15.16 -5.78
C PHE A 326 -0.38 -15.95 -6.62
N TYR A 327 0.30 -16.95 -6.08
CA TYR A 327 1.19 -17.80 -6.88
C TYR A 327 0.44 -18.60 -7.92
N ASN A 328 -0.78 -19.04 -7.61
CA ASN A 328 -1.63 -19.74 -8.59
C ASN A 328 -2.18 -18.79 -9.66
N ILE A 329 -2.45 -17.54 -9.31
CA ILE A 329 -2.92 -16.52 -10.25
C ILE A 329 -1.80 -16.05 -11.18
N ARG A 330 -0.55 -16.03 -10.75
CA ARG A 330 0.61 -15.75 -11.61
C ARG A 330 0.68 -16.61 -12.87
N HIS A 331 0.18 -17.81 -12.80
CA HIS A 331 0.14 -18.70 -13.98
C HIS A 331 -0.98 -18.34 -14.97
N LEU A 332 -1.94 -17.55 -14.57
CA LEU A 332 -3.07 -17.13 -15.40
C LEU A 332 -2.84 -15.76 -16.05
N GLU A 333 -1.85 -15.00 -15.58
CA GLU A 333 -1.55 -13.67 -16.10
C GLU A 333 -0.34 -13.69 -17.04
N PRO A 334 -0.44 -13.00 -18.18
CA PRO A 334 0.72 -12.79 -19.05
C PRO A 334 1.76 -11.85 -18.44
N VAL A 335 1.41 -11.12 -17.38
CA VAL A 335 2.28 -10.22 -16.64
C VAL A 335 2.26 -10.60 -15.18
N PRO A 336 3.42 -10.80 -14.53
CA PRO A 336 3.51 -11.10 -13.09
C PRO A 336 2.78 -10.02 -12.28
N PHE A 337 2.04 -10.44 -11.25
CA PHE A 337 1.33 -9.53 -10.36
C PHE A 337 1.50 -9.91 -8.89
N PRO A 338 1.87 -8.97 -8.04
CA PRO A 338 2.57 -7.75 -8.38
C PRO A 338 3.89 -8.10 -9.08
N PRO A 339 4.42 -7.26 -9.96
CA PRO A 339 5.69 -7.51 -10.65
C PRO A 339 6.91 -7.46 -9.73
N SER A 340 6.69 -7.24 -8.47
CA SER A 340 7.64 -7.08 -7.39
C SER A 340 8.67 -8.20 -7.29
N LEU A 341 9.88 -7.84 -6.94
CA LEU A 341 10.92 -8.77 -6.51
C LEU A 341 10.53 -9.52 -5.23
N TYR A 342 9.59 -8.97 -4.46
CA TYR A 342 9.04 -9.58 -3.26
C TYR A 342 7.59 -10.01 -3.50
N PRO A 343 7.32 -11.31 -3.63
CA PRO A 343 5.94 -11.79 -3.63
C PRO A 343 5.28 -11.39 -2.32
N MET A 344 4.03 -10.88 -2.39
CA MET A 344 3.29 -10.35 -1.24
C MET A 344 3.17 -11.37 -0.09
N ASP A 345 3.24 -12.67 -0.39
CA ASP A 345 3.26 -13.72 0.61
C ASP A 345 4.59 -14.47 0.55
N PHE A 346 5.65 -13.86 1.00
CA PHE A 346 6.93 -14.55 1.14
C PHE A 346 6.85 -15.57 2.28
N GLN A 347 6.47 -16.80 1.93
CA GLN A 347 6.12 -17.85 2.91
C GLN A 347 7.32 -18.62 3.41
N GLY A 348 8.27 -18.89 2.52
CA GLY A 348 9.35 -19.81 2.77
C GLY A 348 10.54 -19.24 3.54
N GLY A 349 10.61 -17.91 3.71
CA GLY A 349 11.70 -17.24 4.38
C GLY A 349 11.36 -16.76 5.78
N ARG A 350 12.36 -16.79 6.66
CA ARG A 350 12.25 -16.12 7.96
C ARG A 350 12.48 -14.64 7.81
N ALA A 351 11.61 -13.85 8.44
CA ALA A 351 11.67 -12.39 8.46
C ALA A 351 11.07 -11.87 9.77
N ALA A 352 11.15 -10.58 10.02
CA ALA A 352 10.27 -9.95 11.00
C ALA A 352 8.83 -10.11 10.55
N ARG A 353 7.93 -10.42 11.48
CA ARG A 353 6.51 -10.64 11.20
C ARG A 353 5.65 -9.92 12.21
N ILE A 354 4.50 -9.44 11.74
CA ILE A 354 3.46 -8.92 12.61
C ILE A 354 2.18 -9.68 12.34
N ALA A 355 1.50 -10.10 13.40
CA ALA A 355 0.16 -10.65 13.36
C ALA A 355 -0.79 -9.74 14.13
N LEU A 356 -2.01 -9.59 13.62
CA LEU A 356 -3.14 -9.00 14.31
C LEU A 356 -4.25 -10.02 14.39
N GLY A 357 -4.88 -10.13 15.55
CA GLY A 357 -5.99 -11.05 15.75
C GLY A 357 -6.67 -10.88 17.08
N SER A 358 -7.37 -11.93 17.53
CA SER A 358 -8.07 -11.95 18.80
C SER A 358 -7.58 -13.08 19.70
N ASP A 359 -7.68 -12.89 21.00
CA ASP A 359 -7.58 -13.95 22.01
C ASP A 359 -8.92 -14.69 22.21
N THR A 360 -8.97 -15.55 23.22
CA THR A 360 -10.16 -16.33 23.60
C THR A 360 -11.31 -15.48 24.17
N GLU A 361 -11.03 -14.26 24.59
CA GLU A 361 -12.03 -13.29 25.07
C GLU A 361 -12.50 -12.35 23.94
N GLY A 362 -11.98 -12.51 22.72
CA GLY A 362 -12.26 -11.65 21.58
C GLY A 362 -11.49 -10.32 21.60
N LYS A 363 -10.57 -10.12 22.54
CA LYS A 363 -9.76 -8.91 22.65
C LYS A 363 -8.71 -8.83 21.54
N PRO A 364 -8.40 -7.63 21.03
CA PRO A 364 -7.37 -7.44 20.02
C PRO A 364 -5.98 -7.81 20.56
N VAL A 365 -5.25 -8.60 19.81
CA VAL A 365 -3.88 -8.99 20.10
C VAL A 365 -3.00 -8.69 18.91
N ILE A 366 -1.89 -7.97 19.14
CA ILE A 366 -0.85 -7.75 18.16
C ILE A 366 0.40 -8.52 18.62
N VAL A 367 1.00 -9.26 17.69
CA VAL A 367 2.22 -10.01 17.93
C VAL A 367 3.27 -9.58 16.93
N TRP A 368 4.41 -9.08 17.43
CA TRP A 368 5.59 -8.78 16.63
C TRP A 368 6.69 -9.79 16.91
N ALA A 369 7.00 -10.63 15.93
CA ALA A 369 8.18 -11.48 15.94
C ALA A 369 9.34 -10.71 15.31
N GLU A 370 10.40 -10.48 16.08
CA GLU A 370 11.60 -9.77 15.66
C GLU A 370 12.28 -10.51 14.50
N GLY A 371 12.75 -9.77 13.51
CA GLY A 371 13.51 -10.35 12.39
C GLY A 371 15.00 -10.45 12.66
N ALA A 372 15.67 -11.26 11.86
CA ALA A 372 17.12 -11.20 11.82
C ALA A 372 17.58 -9.84 11.26
N PRO A 373 18.62 -9.22 11.85
CA PRO A 373 19.20 -8.03 11.26
C PRO A 373 19.79 -8.37 9.89
N LYS A 374 19.57 -7.53 8.89
CA LYS A 374 20.05 -7.76 7.52
C LYS A 374 21.58 -7.75 7.41
N LEU A 375 22.24 -7.07 8.35
CA LEU A 375 23.69 -7.03 8.48
C LEU A 375 24.07 -7.37 9.93
N GLY A 376 25.18 -8.06 10.13
CA GLY A 376 25.74 -8.33 11.45
C GLY A 376 25.02 -9.42 12.26
N TYR A 377 24.25 -10.30 11.62
CA TYR A 377 23.54 -11.39 12.33
C TYR A 377 24.48 -12.29 13.12
N GLN A 378 24.13 -12.57 14.37
CA GLN A 378 24.85 -13.50 15.26
C GLN A 378 23.82 -14.46 15.89
N ALA A 379 23.98 -15.77 15.61
CA ALA A 379 23.12 -16.80 16.16
C ALA A 379 23.17 -16.82 17.71
N GLY A 380 22.03 -16.99 18.35
CA GLY A 380 21.91 -16.98 19.80
C GLY A 380 21.88 -15.57 20.44
N GLN A 381 22.28 -14.54 19.72
CA GLN A 381 22.20 -13.13 20.18
C GLN A 381 21.06 -12.38 19.51
N HIS A 382 20.90 -12.55 18.20
CA HIS A 382 19.83 -11.94 17.43
C HIS A 382 18.73 -12.96 17.13
N SER A 383 17.49 -12.48 17.01
CA SER A 383 16.37 -13.29 16.55
C SER A 383 16.63 -13.81 15.13
N ARG A 384 16.26 -15.05 14.88
CA ARG A 384 16.42 -15.66 13.55
C ARG A 384 15.35 -15.22 12.53
N GLY A 385 14.30 -14.52 13.00
CA GLY A 385 13.09 -14.25 12.23
C GLY A 385 12.13 -15.43 12.23
N ALA A 386 10.89 -15.18 11.80
CA ALA A 386 9.83 -16.17 11.75
C ALA A 386 9.32 -16.39 10.31
N SER A 387 9.07 -17.64 9.94
CA SER A 387 8.24 -17.99 8.79
C SER A 387 6.75 -17.81 9.15
N LEU A 388 5.83 -17.90 8.20
CA LEU A 388 4.40 -17.88 8.52
C LEU A 388 3.99 -19.09 9.36
N SER A 389 4.64 -20.26 9.17
CA SER A 389 4.41 -21.42 10.02
C SER A 389 4.91 -21.18 11.45
N ASP A 390 6.12 -20.60 11.61
CA ASP A 390 6.61 -20.20 12.94
C ASP A 390 5.64 -19.21 13.62
N MET A 391 5.07 -18.25 12.85
CA MET A 391 4.07 -17.31 13.38
C MET A 391 2.78 -18.01 13.83
N ALA A 392 2.31 -19.02 13.09
CA ALA A 392 1.14 -19.79 13.49
C ALA A 392 1.38 -20.52 14.82
N ASP A 393 2.59 -21.09 15.02
CA ASP A 393 2.98 -21.72 16.27
C ASP A 393 3.06 -20.70 17.41
N ILE A 394 3.71 -19.56 17.19
CA ILE A 394 3.84 -18.47 18.15
C ILE A 394 2.45 -17.92 18.56
N CYS A 395 1.60 -17.58 17.58
CA CYS A 395 0.27 -17.05 17.87
C CYS A 395 -0.60 -18.04 18.65
N ALA A 396 -0.55 -19.33 18.32
CA ALA A 396 -1.26 -20.36 19.06
C ALA A 396 -0.74 -20.50 20.50
N GLU A 397 0.58 -20.48 20.72
CA GLU A 397 1.19 -20.54 22.05
C GLU A 397 0.85 -19.29 22.88
N LEU A 398 0.64 -18.15 22.22
CA LEU A 398 0.18 -16.90 22.83
C LEU A 398 -1.36 -16.84 23.00
N ALA A 399 -2.06 -17.97 22.85
CA ALA A 399 -3.50 -18.12 23.01
C ALA A 399 -4.37 -17.22 22.11
N MET A 400 -3.88 -16.92 20.89
CA MET A 400 -4.72 -16.28 19.87
C MET A 400 -5.67 -17.29 19.25
N VAL A 401 -6.87 -16.82 18.87
CA VAL A 401 -7.92 -17.64 18.23
C VAL A 401 -8.01 -17.32 16.75
N ASN A 402 -8.07 -16.04 16.39
CA ASN A 402 -8.03 -15.58 15.02
C ASN A 402 -6.81 -14.69 14.82
N ALA A 403 -6.08 -14.86 13.73
CA ALA A 403 -4.92 -14.05 13.42
C ALA A 403 -4.65 -13.96 11.91
N VAL A 404 -4.33 -12.77 11.44
CA VAL A 404 -3.85 -12.49 10.07
C VAL A 404 -2.46 -11.90 10.12
N ASN A 405 -1.66 -12.18 9.09
CA ASN A 405 -0.33 -11.59 8.94
C ASN A 405 -0.45 -10.16 8.37
N LEU A 406 0.17 -9.20 9.03
CA LEU A 406 0.35 -7.84 8.52
C LEU A 406 1.64 -7.71 7.69
N ASP A 407 1.95 -6.51 7.20
CA ASP A 407 3.21 -6.27 6.49
C ASP A 407 4.40 -6.51 7.41
N GLY A 408 5.38 -7.23 6.89
CA GLY A 408 6.52 -7.75 7.63
C GLY A 408 7.87 -7.31 7.07
N GLY A 409 8.90 -8.09 7.37
CA GLY A 409 10.26 -7.80 6.92
C GLY A 409 10.78 -6.47 7.47
N GLY A 410 11.38 -5.65 6.61
CA GLY A 410 11.88 -4.34 7.02
C GLY A 410 10.79 -3.32 7.39
N SER A 411 9.53 -3.57 7.01
CA SER A 411 8.40 -2.72 7.41
C SER A 411 7.92 -3.00 8.83
N ALA A 412 8.23 -4.19 9.39
CA ALA A 412 7.73 -4.62 10.68
C ALA A 412 8.25 -3.75 11.83
N GLN A 413 7.36 -3.00 12.45
CA GLN A 413 7.64 -2.08 13.55
C GLN A 413 6.45 -1.99 14.48
N LEU A 414 6.71 -2.05 15.80
CA LEU A 414 5.73 -1.78 16.84
C LEU A 414 6.34 -0.84 17.87
N LEU A 415 5.66 0.26 18.14
CA LEU A 415 6.08 1.26 19.11
C LEU A 415 5.02 1.38 20.20
N LEU A 416 5.48 1.41 21.45
CA LEU A 416 4.68 1.76 22.61
C LEU A 416 5.20 3.06 23.19
N ASN A 417 4.35 4.08 23.34
CA ASN A 417 4.74 5.43 23.77
C ASN A 417 5.94 5.96 22.96
N ASN A 418 5.88 5.74 21.65
CA ASN A 418 6.93 6.10 20.70
C ASN A 418 8.28 5.39 20.87
N TRP A 419 8.33 4.28 21.61
CA TRP A 419 9.52 3.48 21.85
C TRP A 419 9.39 2.06 21.29
N ARG A 420 10.45 1.53 20.67
CA ARG A 420 10.55 0.13 20.23
C ARG A 420 11.25 -0.71 21.27
N SER A 421 10.64 -1.83 21.64
CA SER A 421 11.22 -2.80 22.59
C SER A 421 12.04 -3.89 21.90
N LEU A 422 11.82 -4.10 20.60
CA LEU A 422 12.55 -5.03 19.75
C LEU A 422 13.23 -4.26 18.60
N GLU A 423 14.21 -4.88 17.98
CA GLU A 423 14.98 -4.28 16.88
C GLU A 423 14.29 -4.48 15.53
N ILE A 424 14.37 -3.48 14.67
CA ILE A 424 13.97 -3.61 13.26
C ILE A 424 15.05 -4.33 12.45
N SER A 425 14.67 -5.00 11.34
CA SER A 425 15.61 -5.81 10.57
C SER A 425 16.53 -5.00 9.68
N ASP A 426 16.08 -3.85 9.15
CA ASP A 426 16.86 -3.03 8.23
C ASP A 426 18.04 -2.35 8.96
N ARG A 427 19.20 -2.32 8.32
CA ARG A 427 20.44 -1.76 8.88
C ARG A 427 21.11 -0.83 7.88
N ASN A 428 21.71 0.22 8.40
CA ASN A 428 22.67 1.05 7.70
C ASN A 428 24.02 0.33 7.54
N PRO A 429 24.90 0.82 6.68
CA PRO A 429 26.24 0.22 6.52
C PRO A 429 27.10 0.18 7.81
N ASP A 430 26.81 1.04 8.77
CA ASP A 430 27.44 1.10 10.09
C ASP A 430 26.77 0.16 11.12
N PHE A 431 25.85 -0.73 10.68
CA PHE A 431 25.06 -1.65 11.49
C PHE A 431 23.98 -1.01 12.37
N SER A 432 23.84 0.30 12.39
CA SER A 432 22.73 0.95 13.07
C SER A 432 21.38 0.62 12.41
N GLU A 433 20.31 0.71 13.17
CA GLU A 433 18.96 0.50 12.66
C GLU A 433 18.58 1.52 11.59
N SER A 434 17.93 1.05 10.54
CA SER A 434 17.38 1.88 9.45
C SER A 434 15.88 1.73 9.40
N GLU A 435 15.14 2.73 9.85
CA GLU A 435 13.68 2.69 9.83
C GLU A 435 13.17 2.81 8.39
N ARG A 436 12.34 1.83 8.00
CA ARG A 436 11.66 1.87 6.70
C ARG A 436 10.42 2.73 6.78
N PRO A 437 10.25 3.71 5.88
CA PRO A 437 9.00 4.42 5.73
C PRO A 437 7.86 3.47 5.34
N VAL A 438 6.68 3.65 5.92
CA VAL A 438 5.47 2.86 5.63
C VAL A 438 4.29 3.79 5.34
N PRO A 439 3.30 3.37 4.51
CA PRO A 439 2.22 4.25 4.10
C PRO A 439 1.13 4.41 5.14
N ASN A 440 0.95 3.41 5.99
CA ASN A 440 -0.08 3.42 7.04
C ASN A 440 0.33 2.61 8.27
N ALA A 441 -0.40 2.86 9.33
CA ALA A 441 -0.26 2.17 10.60
C ALA A 441 -1.62 1.95 11.26
N LEU A 442 -1.65 1.04 12.22
CA LEU A 442 -2.68 0.99 13.26
C LEU A 442 -2.16 1.74 14.48
N ILE A 443 -3.01 2.54 15.08
CA ILE A 443 -2.67 3.34 16.27
C ILE A 443 -3.70 3.16 17.39
N VAL A 444 -3.21 3.36 18.62
CA VAL A 444 -4.00 3.59 19.82
C VAL A 444 -3.58 4.95 20.38
N LYS A 445 -4.55 5.84 20.56
CA LYS A 445 -4.32 7.18 21.16
C LYS A 445 -4.45 7.14 22.66
#